data_f86cd3f475791edccf2c4da7dddab372
#
_entry.id   f86cd3f475791edccf2c4da7dddab372
#
_cell.length_a   1.000
_cell.length_b   1.000
_cell.length_c   1.000
_cell.angle_alpha   90.00
_cell.angle_beta   90.00
_cell.angle_gamma   90.00
#
_symmetry.space_group_name_H-M   'P 1'
#
loop_
_entity.id
_entity.type
_entity.pdbx_description
1 polymer ?
#
loop_
_entity_poly.entity_id
_entity_poly.type
_entity_poly.pdbx_seq_one_letter_code
_entity_poly.pdbx_strand_id
1 'polypeptide(L)'
;MMKDYSNLTNAAILHCFDVPVGVIKEHIKDIVSAGYDGIMLSPVQHCKEGMENWKLYQPYDFQVGNRLGVYEEIKDLVREAHIYGLIVIFDVVFRHLAGKESGEMEFHDKCDYGIVSNASLVMNHNGNAWDYTNREQLINYNCGMPTLNYYNPELWYRSYLPFTDCLLKDIGGDGLRIDQMKHLALPEEGCDLLKIIRERYPEAYIVGEAINLSECDYKLKDKYAKYANLLIDMYDGYWNLNKVMQFVESHDTYHTFRSTTYLSDEERLDKWLLLAKRGSNRLYFTRSNTLDSNEDKTIFSERMVDINWSNKTRG
;
A
#
# COMPACT_ATOMS: atom_id res chain seq x y z
N MET A 1 14.29 17.32 -6.63
CA MET A 1 13.14 17.71 -7.48
C MET A 1 12.35 16.43 -7.67
N MET A 2 11.18 16.31 -7.04
CA MET A 2 10.33 15.12 -7.24
C MET A 2 9.99 15.03 -8.74
N LYS A 3 10.08 13.83 -9.30
CA LYS A 3 9.67 13.58 -10.69
C LYS A 3 8.14 13.63 -10.73
N ASP A 4 7.55 14.20 -11.77
CA ASP A 4 6.11 14.11 -12.01
C ASP A 4 5.76 12.68 -12.46
N TYR A 5 5.09 11.94 -11.62
CA TYR A 5 4.64 10.57 -11.88
C TYR A 5 3.18 10.50 -12.34
N SER A 6 2.54 11.64 -12.62
CA SER A 6 1.13 11.70 -13.06
C SER A 6 0.89 10.93 -14.36
N ASN A 7 1.95 10.71 -15.16
CA ASN A 7 1.91 10.04 -16.46
C ASN A 7 2.55 8.64 -16.45
N LEU A 8 2.78 8.05 -15.27
CA LEU A 8 3.32 6.69 -15.22
C LEU A 8 2.26 5.71 -15.77
N THR A 9 2.48 5.21 -16.96
CA THR A 9 1.62 4.23 -17.65
C THR A 9 2.39 2.94 -17.87
N ASN A 10 1.72 1.81 -17.81
CA ASN A 10 2.33 0.48 -17.95
C ASN A 10 3.40 0.15 -16.89
N ALA A 11 3.38 0.82 -15.75
CA ALA A 11 4.37 0.59 -14.71
C ALA A 11 4.32 -0.82 -14.15
N ALA A 12 5.48 -1.45 -14.01
CA ALA A 12 5.68 -2.71 -13.32
C ALA A 12 6.29 -2.43 -11.95
N ILE A 13 5.52 -2.61 -10.89
CA ILE A 13 5.93 -2.37 -9.51
C ILE A 13 6.11 -3.70 -8.77
N LEU A 14 7.27 -3.89 -8.15
CA LEU A 14 7.53 -5.00 -7.26
C LEU A 14 7.05 -4.66 -5.85
N HIS A 15 6.06 -5.39 -5.34
CA HIS A 15 5.64 -5.30 -3.95
C HIS A 15 6.56 -6.18 -3.09
N CYS A 16 7.59 -5.56 -2.52
CA CYS A 16 8.53 -6.19 -1.59
C CYS A 16 7.84 -6.41 -0.23
N PHE A 17 6.87 -7.34 -0.22
CA PHE A 17 6.04 -7.57 0.95
C PHE A 17 6.84 -8.26 2.06
N ASP A 18 6.87 -7.64 3.25
CA ASP A 18 7.57 -8.15 4.42
C ASP A 18 9.09 -8.40 4.19
N VAL A 19 9.68 -7.74 3.20
CA VAL A 19 11.10 -7.86 2.89
C VAL A 19 11.90 -6.77 3.62
N PRO A 20 12.92 -7.12 4.42
CA PRO A 20 13.79 -6.13 5.06
C PRO A 20 14.46 -5.21 4.04
N VAL A 21 14.57 -3.92 4.35
CA VAL A 21 15.12 -2.91 3.42
C VAL A 21 16.57 -3.20 3.02
N GLY A 22 17.36 -3.84 3.89
CA GLY A 22 18.71 -4.28 3.56
C GLY A 22 18.73 -5.32 2.44
N VAL A 23 17.82 -6.30 2.48
CA VAL A 23 17.66 -7.32 1.43
C VAL A 23 17.23 -6.68 0.11
N ILE A 24 16.26 -5.75 0.16
CA ILE A 24 15.83 -5.03 -1.06
C ILE A 24 17.01 -4.28 -1.67
N LYS A 25 17.82 -3.61 -0.85
CA LYS A 25 18.99 -2.84 -1.29
C LYS A 25 20.04 -3.73 -1.97
N GLU A 26 20.28 -4.93 -1.49
CA GLU A 26 21.19 -5.90 -2.11
C GLU A 26 20.73 -6.31 -3.51
N HIS A 27 19.41 -6.39 -3.74
CA HIS A 27 18.79 -6.82 -5.00
C HIS A 27 18.34 -5.69 -5.93
N ILE A 28 18.65 -4.42 -5.65
CA ILE A 28 18.21 -3.30 -6.50
C ILE A 28 18.58 -3.49 -7.96
N LYS A 29 19.78 -3.99 -8.25
CA LYS A 29 20.24 -4.22 -9.63
C LYS A 29 19.44 -5.32 -10.33
N ASP A 30 19.09 -6.36 -9.60
CA ASP A 30 18.28 -7.47 -10.12
C ASP A 30 16.86 -6.99 -10.44
N ILE A 31 16.28 -6.17 -9.53
CA ILE A 31 14.96 -5.54 -9.72
C ILE A 31 14.95 -4.68 -11.00
N VAL A 32 15.96 -3.83 -11.18
CA VAL A 32 16.08 -3.02 -12.40
C VAL A 32 16.27 -3.88 -13.62
N SER A 33 17.15 -4.89 -13.54
CA SER A 33 17.44 -5.80 -14.68
C SER A 33 16.22 -6.62 -15.08
N ALA A 34 15.33 -6.94 -14.14
CA ALA A 34 14.04 -7.57 -14.40
C ALA A 34 12.99 -6.62 -15.00
N GLY A 35 13.33 -5.33 -15.17
CA GLY A 35 12.48 -4.34 -15.84
C GLY A 35 11.39 -3.73 -14.98
N TYR A 36 11.47 -3.83 -13.67
CA TYR A 36 10.57 -3.09 -12.78
C TYR A 36 10.84 -1.58 -12.84
N ASP A 37 9.80 -0.79 -12.72
CA ASP A 37 9.86 0.67 -12.69
C ASP A 37 9.92 1.21 -11.25
N GLY A 38 9.57 0.37 -10.29
CA GLY A 38 9.60 0.76 -8.88
C GLY A 38 9.36 -0.40 -7.92
N ILE A 39 9.48 -0.05 -6.66
CA ILE A 39 9.21 -0.94 -5.52
C ILE A 39 8.11 -0.34 -4.64
N MET A 40 7.30 -1.20 -4.05
CA MET A 40 6.36 -0.85 -2.98
C MET A 40 6.78 -1.59 -1.71
N LEU A 41 6.98 -0.84 -0.64
CA LEU A 41 7.37 -1.37 0.66
C LEU A 41 6.14 -1.68 1.50
N SER A 42 6.23 -2.69 2.37
CA SER A 42 5.25 -2.86 3.47
C SER A 42 5.30 -1.67 4.42
N PRO A 43 4.29 -1.49 5.31
CA PRO A 43 4.29 -0.40 6.27
C PRO A 43 5.58 -0.33 7.08
N VAL A 44 6.18 0.87 7.14
CA VAL A 44 7.42 1.15 7.88
C VAL A 44 7.17 1.84 9.21
N GLN A 45 5.93 1.95 9.64
CA GLN A 45 5.53 2.52 10.92
C GLN A 45 6.00 1.64 12.08
N HIS A 46 6.25 2.24 13.25
CA HIS A 46 6.38 1.45 14.48
C HIS A 46 5.14 0.58 14.65
N CYS A 47 5.30 -0.72 14.80
CA CYS A 47 4.20 -1.67 14.81
C CYS A 47 4.40 -2.79 15.83
N LYS A 48 3.44 -3.69 15.93
CA LYS A 48 3.55 -4.88 16.79
C LYS A 48 4.81 -5.68 16.46
N GLU A 49 5.46 -6.13 17.53
CA GLU A 49 6.64 -7.00 17.43
C GLU A 49 6.24 -8.41 17.01
N GLY A 50 7.19 -9.11 16.38
CA GLY A 50 7.06 -10.49 15.91
C GLY A 50 7.23 -10.61 14.42
N MET A 51 7.29 -11.85 13.95
CA MET A 51 7.61 -12.15 12.55
C MET A 51 6.37 -12.32 11.66
N GLU A 52 5.17 -12.35 12.26
CA GLU A 52 3.94 -12.49 11.52
C GLU A 52 3.66 -11.23 10.70
N ASN A 53 3.48 -11.40 9.41
CA ASN A 53 3.36 -10.31 8.44
C ASN A 53 2.20 -9.33 8.71
N TRP A 54 1.07 -9.81 9.25
CA TRP A 54 -0.08 -8.97 9.60
C TRP A 54 0.24 -7.94 10.70
N LYS A 55 1.31 -8.15 11.50
CA LYS A 55 1.73 -7.22 12.55
C LYS A 55 2.28 -5.91 11.99
N LEU A 56 2.77 -5.89 10.76
CA LEU A 56 3.16 -4.67 10.06
C LEU A 56 1.99 -3.71 9.85
N TYR A 57 0.76 -4.23 9.73
CA TYR A 57 -0.47 -3.45 9.61
C TYR A 57 -1.11 -3.12 10.95
N GLN A 58 -0.39 -3.29 12.06
CA GLN A 58 -0.81 -2.89 13.38
C GLN A 58 0.15 -1.85 13.98
N PRO A 59 0.12 -0.61 13.49
CA PRO A 59 1.03 0.43 13.95
C PRO A 59 0.70 0.85 15.39
N TYR A 60 1.74 1.21 16.16
CA TYR A 60 1.59 1.82 17.48
C TYR A 60 1.44 3.34 17.37
N ASP A 61 2.06 3.93 16.35
CA ASP A 61 2.12 5.37 16.13
C ASP A 61 2.42 5.71 14.66
N PHE A 62 2.72 6.96 14.40
CA PHE A 62 3.07 7.49 13.08
C PHE A 62 4.57 7.85 12.99
N GLN A 63 5.44 7.05 13.60
CA GLN A 63 6.88 7.17 13.48
C GLN A 63 7.44 6.07 12.57
N VAL A 64 8.58 6.35 11.94
CA VAL A 64 9.26 5.41 11.03
C VAL A 64 10.21 4.53 11.80
N GLY A 65 10.12 3.22 11.59
CA GLY A 65 11.04 2.21 12.09
C GLY A 65 10.32 0.98 12.62
N ASN A 66 10.66 -0.17 12.08
CA ASN A 66 10.18 -1.47 12.55
C ASN A 66 11.19 -2.56 12.14
N ARG A 67 10.80 -3.84 12.21
CA ARG A 67 11.68 -4.98 11.87
C ARG A 67 12.19 -4.98 10.42
N LEU A 68 11.58 -4.22 9.52
CA LEU A 68 12.03 -4.14 8.12
C LEU A 68 13.21 -3.18 7.95
N GLY A 69 13.34 -2.19 8.83
CA GLY A 69 14.44 -1.24 8.83
C GLY A 69 14.15 -0.01 9.68
N VAL A 70 15.21 0.69 10.05
CA VAL A 70 15.13 1.97 10.74
C VAL A 70 15.19 3.13 9.76
N TYR A 71 14.89 4.34 10.21
CA TYR A 71 14.79 5.55 9.39
C TYR A 71 15.98 5.72 8.42
N GLU A 72 17.22 5.60 8.90
CA GLU A 72 18.41 5.83 8.07
C GLU A 72 18.59 4.72 7.01
N GLU A 73 18.26 3.48 7.32
CA GLU A 73 18.32 2.35 6.37
C GLU A 73 17.28 2.52 5.26
N ILE A 74 16.07 2.97 5.61
CA ILE A 74 14.99 3.23 4.66
C ILE A 74 15.38 4.40 3.74
N LYS A 75 15.93 5.48 4.30
CA LYS A 75 16.42 6.62 3.55
C LYS A 75 17.55 6.26 2.59
N ASP A 76 18.45 5.40 3.04
CA ASP A 76 19.54 4.86 2.20
C ASP A 76 19.00 4.00 1.06
N LEU A 77 17.99 3.14 1.32
CA LEU A 77 17.33 2.36 0.28
C LEU A 77 16.70 3.27 -0.78
N VAL A 78 15.96 4.30 -0.38
CA VAL A 78 15.31 5.25 -1.31
C VAL A 78 16.35 5.94 -2.18
N ARG A 79 17.45 6.43 -1.57
CA ARG A 79 18.55 7.04 -2.31
C ARG A 79 19.16 6.09 -3.35
N GLU A 80 19.41 4.84 -2.96
CA GLU A 80 19.96 3.83 -3.86
C GLU A 80 18.98 3.49 -5.00
N ALA A 81 17.71 3.30 -4.68
CA ALA A 81 16.66 3.06 -5.67
C ALA A 81 16.61 4.18 -6.73
N HIS A 82 16.72 5.43 -6.31
CA HIS A 82 16.73 6.59 -7.22
C HIS A 82 17.97 6.64 -8.12
N ILE A 83 19.15 6.19 -7.65
CA ILE A 83 20.35 6.09 -8.49
C ILE A 83 20.10 5.16 -9.68
N TYR A 84 19.32 4.11 -9.47
CA TYR A 84 18.96 3.15 -10.52
C TYR A 84 17.63 3.47 -11.22
N GLY A 85 16.99 4.60 -10.91
CA GLY A 85 15.78 5.07 -11.57
C GLY A 85 14.49 4.42 -11.12
N LEU A 86 14.51 3.62 -10.03
CA LEU A 86 13.31 3.04 -9.44
C LEU A 86 12.55 4.10 -8.63
N ILE A 87 11.22 4.05 -8.69
CA ILE A 87 10.36 4.78 -7.74
C ILE A 87 10.14 3.94 -6.47
N VAL A 88 9.93 4.62 -5.34
CA VAL A 88 9.66 3.98 -4.05
C VAL A 88 8.31 4.43 -3.51
N ILE A 89 7.40 3.48 -3.32
CA ILE A 89 6.05 3.69 -2.79
C ILE A 89 6.00 3.11 -1.38
N PHE A 90 5.54 3.91 -0.42
CA PHE A 90 5.34 3.48 0.97
C PHE A 90 3.91 3.04 1.21
N ASP A 91 3.72 1.85 1.78
CA ASP A 91 2.43 1.47 2.33
C ASP A 91 2.17 2.19 3.65
N VAL A 92 0.99 2.79 3.82
CA VAL A 92 0.65 3.62 4.99
C VAL A 92 -0.70 3.24 5.57
N VAL A 93 -0.74 3.05 6.89
CA VAL A 93 -1.94 2.73 7.64
C VAL A 93 -2.40 3.99 8.38
N PHE A 94 -3.52 4.58 7.93
CA PHE A 94 -4.10 5.78 8.56
C PHE A 94 -5.33 5.49 9.41
N ARG A 95 -6.04 4.39 9.12
CA ARG A 95 -7.35 4.16 9.70
C ARG A 95 -7.34 3.75 11.17
N HIS A 96 -6.37 2.97 11.58
CA HIS A 96 -6.34 2.33 12.90
C HIS A 96 -4.94 2.28 13.50
N LEU A 97 -4.87 1.99 14.77
CA LEU A 97 -3.66 1.57 15.46
C LEU A 97 -3.79 0.12 15.94
N ALA A 98 -2.71 -0.41 16.52
CA ALA A 98 -2.67 -1.77 17.02
C ALA A 98 -3.72 -2.04 18.09
N GLY A 99 -4.43 -3.15 17.95
CA GLY A 99 -5.32 -3.68 18.99
C GLY A 99 -4.62 -4.61 19.98
N LYS A 100 -5.24 -4.90 21.12
CA LYS A 100 -4.80 -5.97 22.02
C LYS A 100 -4.95 -7.34 21.37
N GLU A 101 -4.20 -8.33 21.84
CA GLU A 101 -4.18 -9.67 21.21
C GLU A 101 -5.46 -10.48 21.46
N SER A 102 -6.23 -10.11 22.47
CA SER A 102 -7.47 -10.80 22.88
C SER A 102 -8.65 -10.66 21.93
N GLY A 103 -8.50 -10.00 20.77
CA GLY A 103 -9.60 -9.67 19.87
C GLY A 103 -10.52 -8.57 20.40
N GLU A 104 -10.15 -7.93 21.50
CA GLU A 104 -10.83 -6.76 22.03
C GLU A 104 -10.56 -5.55 21.13
N MET A 105 -11.59 -4.74 20.92
CA MET A 105 -11.50 -3.47 20.17
C MET A 105 -10.81 -2.38 21.00
N GLU A 106 -9.84 -2.77 21.83
CA GLU A 106 -9.04 -1.89 22.65
C GLU A 106 -7.67 -1.65 22.02
N PHE A 107 -7.18 -0.43 22.12
CA PHE A 107 -5.84 -0.10 21.69
C PHE A 107 -4.79 -0.83 22.53
N HIS A 108 -3.73 -1.28 21.86
CA HIS A 108 -2.58 -1.87 22.50
C HIS A 108 -1.89 -0.85 23.42
N ASP A 109 -1.33 -1.31 24.55
CA ASP A 109 -0.73 -0.43 25.58
C ASP A 109 0.48 0.38 25.07
N LYS A 110 1.12 -0.05 23.99
CA LYS A 110 2.23 0.67 23.32
C LYS A 110 1.77 1.74 22.32
N CYS A 111 0.47 1.85 22.03
CA CYS A 111 -0.02 2.91 21.13
C CYS A 111 0.26 4.30 21.71
N ASP A 112 0.44 5.29 20.82
CA ASP A 112 0.65 6.68 21.21
C ASP A 112 -0.43 7.15 22.20
N TYR A 113 -0.04 7.28 23.47
CA TYR A 113 -0.94 7.65 24.57
C TYR A 113 -1.66 8.97 24.28
N GLY A 114 -0.98 9.93 23.69
CA GLY A 114 -1.59 11.21 23.36
C GLY A 114 -2.70 11.13 22.30
N ILE A 115 -2.70 10.07 21.48
CA ILE A 115 -3.80 9.78 20.55
C ILE A 115 -4.89 8.99 21.26
N VAL A 116 -4.55 7.84 21.83
CA VAL A 116 -5.55 6.86 22.31
C VAL A 116 -6.26 7.30 23.58
N SER A 117 -5.67 8.20 24.39
CA SER A 117 -6.31 8.79 25.57
C SER A 117 -7.24 9.97 25.25
N ASN A 118 -7.18 10.50 24.04
CA ASN A 118 -8.03 11.60 23.61
C ASN A 118 -9.28 11.07 22.90
N ALA A 119 -10.41 11.10 23.57
CA ALA A 119 -11.68 10.60 23.05
C ALA A 119 -12.13 11.28 21.74
N SER A 120 -11.61 12.47 21.41
CA SER A 120 -11.91 13.13 20.14
C SER A 120 -11.12 12.57 18.97
N LEU A 121 -9.99 11.88 19.22
CA LEU A 121 -9.10 11.31 18.21
C LEU A 121 -9.33 9.83 17.93
N VAL A 122 -10.21 9.21 18.72
CA VAL A 122 -10.59 7.80 18.53
C VAL A 122 -12.08 7.71 18.21
N MET A 123 -12.43 6.72 17.42
CA MET A 123 -13.83 6.48 17.13
C MET A 123 -14.44 5.64 18.24
N ASN A 124 -15.49 6.13 18.92
CA ASN A 124 -16.30 5.34 19.86
C ASN A 124 -17.39 4.62 19.08
N HIS A 125 -17.29 3.31 18.96
CA HIS A 125 -18.04 2.60 17.95
C HIS A 125 -19.15 1.68 18.39
N ASN A 126 -20.02 1.48 17.41
CA ASN A 126 -21.10 0.50 17.34
C ASN A 126 -20.61 -0.94 17.05
N GLY A 127 -19.30 -1.22 17.20
CA GLY A 127 -18.70 -2.53 16.91
C GLY A 127 -18.04 -2.65 15.54
N ASN A 128 -17.82 -3.89 15.09
CA ASN A 128 -17.23 -4.18 13.77
C ASN A 128 -18.24 -4.05 12.64
N ALA A 129 -17.76 -3.60 11.49
CA ALA A 129 -18.52 -3.71 10.25
C ALA A 129 -18.82 -5.18 9.95
N TRP A 130 -20.07 -5.48 9.66
CA TRP A 130 -20.54 -6.81 9.29
C TRP A 130 -21.13 -6.87 7.87
N ASP A 131 -21.47 -5.71 7.30
CA ASP A 131 -21.94 -5.57 5.92
C ASP A 131 -21.01 -4.64 5.15
N TYR A 132 -20.08 -5.23 4.40
CA TYR A 132 -19.10 -4.51 3.58
C TYR A 132 -19.70 -3.88 2.31
N THR A 133 -21.00 -4.06 2.06
CA THR A 133 -21.74 -3.34 1.02
C THR A 133 -22.39 -2.06 1.55
N ASN A 134 -22.47 -1.92 2.87
CA ASN A 134 -23.02 -0.75 3.54
C ASN A 134 -21.96 0.32 3.73
N ARG A 135 -22.08 1.44 3.01
CA ARG A 135 -21.12 2.54 3.03
C ARG A 135 -20.90 3.14 4.43
N GLU A 136 -21.97 3.31 5.19
CA GLU A 136 -21.88 3.84 6.56
C GLU A 136 -21.01 2.94 7.44
N GLN A 137 -21.23 1.63 7.35
CA GLN A 137 -20.42 0.69 8.12
C GLN A 137 -18.95 0.71 7.66
N LEU A 138 -18.69 0.80 6.36
CA LEU A 138 -17.32 0.86 5.85
C LEU A 138 -16.52 2.03 6.43
N ILE A 139 -17.14 3.18 6.59
CA ILE A 139 -16.45 4.41 7.02
C ILE A 139 -16.55 4.69 8.51
N ASN A 140 -17.58 4.19 9.20
CA ASN A 140 -17.84 4.54 10.60
C ASN A 140 -17.69 3.39 11.60
N TYR A 141 -17.48 2.15 11.16
CA TYR A 141 -17.33 1.00 12.04
C TYR A 141 -15.88 0.46 12.03
N ASN A 142 -15.50 -0.25 13.05
CA ASN A 142 -14.22 -0.94 13.08
C ASN A 142 -14.16 -2.04 12.00
N CYS A 143 -12.97 -2.28 11.48
CA CYS A 143 -12.70 -3.37 10.53
C CYS A 143 -11.68 -4.33 11.15
N GLY A 144 -12.05 -4.92 12.30
CA GLY A 144 -11.18 -5.84 13.03
C GLY A 144 -10.14 -5.18 13.93
N MET A 145 -10.01 -3.84 13.89
CA MET A 145 -9.00 -3.07 14.61
C MET A 145 -9.60 -1.82 15.25
N PRO A 146 -9.06 -1.35 16.39
CA PRO A 146 -9.53 -0.12 17.02
C PRO A 146 -9.20 1.09 16.12
N THR A 147 -10.24 1.81 15.73
CA THR A 147 -10.21 2.82 14.68
C THR A 147 -9.98 4.22 15.23
N LEU A 148 -9.18 5.01 14.52
CA LEU A 148 -8.94 6.43 14.79
C LEU A 148 -10.06 7.29 14.21
N ASN A 149 -10.35 8.43 14.86
CA ASN A 149 -11.28 9.41 14.34
C ASN A 149 -10.60 10.26 13.25
N TYR A 150 -10.42 9.64 12.09
CA TYR A 150 -9.77 10.26 10.93
C TYR A 150 -10.61 11.42 10.31
N TYR A 151 -11.81 11.69 10.81
CA TYR A 151 -12.56 12.93 10.49
C TYR A 151 -11.98 14.15 11.22
N ASN A 152 -11.27 13.95 12.33
CA ASN A 152 -10.78 15.05 13.14
C ASN A 152 -9.49 15.66 12.57
N PRO A 153 -9.50 16.95 12.14
CA PRO A 153 -8.30 17.61 11.61
C PRO A 153 -7.11 17.66 12.58
N GLU A 154 -7.34 17.63 13.90
CA GLU A 154 -6.25 17.58 14.88
C GLU A 154 -5.36 16.37 14.62
N LEU A 155 -5.95 15.20 14.33
CA LEU A 155 -5.20 13.98 14.02
C LEU A 155 -4.38 14.12 12.73
N TRP A 156 -4.93 14.81 11.71
CA TRP A 156 -4.20 15.04 10.47
C TRP A 156 -2.94 15.85 10.67
N TYR A 157 -3.06 17.00 11.34
CA TYR A 157 -1.95 17.92 11.55
C TYR A 157 -0.95 17.45 12.60
N ARG A 158 -1.41 16.68 13.58
CA ARG A 158 -0.58 16.13 14.63
C ARG A 158 0.23 14.90 14.18
N SER A 159 -0.35 14.05 13.36
CA SER A 159 0.18 12.71 13.10
C SER A 159 0.32 12.37 11.61
N TYR A 160 -0.76 12.41 10.83
CA TYR A 160 -0.74 11.91 9.45
C TYR A 160 0.13 12.74 8.52
N LEU A 161 -0.01 14.06 8.54
CA LEU A 161 0.78 14.94 7.67
C LEU A 161 2.26 15.00 8.06
N PRO A 162 2.65 15.09 9.34
CA PRO A 162 4.06 14.97 9.73
C PRO A 162 4.68 13.62 9.32
N PHE A 163 3.95 12.52 9.49
CA PHE A 163 4.42 11.21 9.04
C PHE A 163 4.58 11.14 7.52
N THR A 164 3.60 11.67 6.78
CA THR A 164 3.68 11.74 5.31
C THR A 164 4.81 12.66 4.84
N ASP A 165 5.03 13.81 5.51
CA ASP A 165 6.17 14.68 5.25
C ASP A 165 7.50 13.94 5.46
N CYS A 166 7.61 13.16 6.55
CA CYS A 166 8.78 12.32 6.82
C CYS A 166 9.04 11.35 5.66
N LEU A 167 8.03 10.62 5.19
CA LEU A 167 8.18 9.65 4.11
C LEU A 167 8.53 10.30 2.77
N LEU A 168 7.81 11.35 2.38
CA LEU A 168 7.90 11.91 1.03
C LEU A 168 8.95 13.02 0.91
N LYS A 169 9.20 13.82 1.98
CA LYS A 169 10.14 14.95 1.92
C LYS A 169 11.48 14.64 2.57
N ASP A 170 11.49 14.03 3.76
CA ASP A 170 12.72 13.84 4.52
C ASP A 170 13.46 12.57 4.06
N ILE A 171 12.73 11.47 3.86
CA ILE A 171 13.25 10.21 3.31
C ILE A 171 13.37 10.29 1.80
N GLY A 172 12.41 10.97 1.14
CA GLY A 172 12.42 11.21 -0.29
C GLY A 172 11.65 10.18 -1.12
N GLY A 173 10.69 9.49 -0.53
CA GLY A 173 9.81 8.56 -1.26
C GLY A 173 9.00 9.25 -2.36
N ASP A 174 8.59 8.48 -3.35
CA ASP A 174 7.90 8.98 -4.54
C ASP A 174 6.38 8.87 -4.42
N GLY A 175 5.88 8.02 -3.53
CA GLY A 175 4.46 7.80 -3.42
C GLY A 175 4.01 7.05 -2.17
N LEU A 176 2.70 6.92 -2.07
CA LEU A 176 2.01 6.23 -0.98
C LEU A 176 1.06 5.16 -1.54
N ARG A 177 1.02 4.01 -0.90
CA ARG A 177 -0.14 3.11 -0.98
C ARG A 177 -0.97 3.33 0.28
N ILE A 178 -2.19 3.81 0.15
CA ILE A 178 -3.08 4.05 1.29
C ILE A 178 -3.86 2.77 1.56
N ASP A 179 -3.51 2.12 2.70
CA ASP A 179 -4.17 0.94 3.22
C ASP A 179 -5.64 1.24 3.51
N GLN A 180 -6.52 0.30 3.16
CA GLN A 180 -7.96 0.42 3.38
C GLN A 180 -8.56 1.77 2.92
N MET A 181 -8.09 2.34 1.80
CA MET A 181 -8.58 3.65 1.34
C MET A 181 -10.10 3.69 1.18
N LYS A 182 -10.73 2.58 0.78
CA LYS A 182 -12.19 2.45 0.69
C LYS A 182 -12.94 2.67 2.01
N HIS A 183 -12.24 2.52 3.13
CA HIS A 183 -12.78 2.73 4.48
C HIS A 183 -12.55 4.16 5.00
N LEU A 184 -11.92 5.03 4.23
CA LEU A 184 -11.84 6.46 4.53
C LEU A 184 -13.00 7.19 3.87
N ALA A 185 -13.63 8.11 4.59
CA ALA A 185 -14.70 8.93 4.06
C ALA A 185 -14.16 9.97 3.06
N LEU A 186 -15.01 10.35 2.13
CA LEU A 186 -14.73 11.34 1.10
C LEU A 186 -15.15 12.76 1.55
N PRO A 187 -14.71 13.85 0.91
CA PRO A 187 -15.12 15.21 1.25
C PRO A 187 -16.64 15.41 1.28
N GLU A 188 -17.37 14.81 0.35
CA GLU A 188 -18.84 14.85 0.35
C GLU A 188 -19.49 14.05 1.50
N GLU A 189 -18.70 13.23 2.18
CA GLU A 189 -19.10 12.47 3.37
C GLU A 189 -18.55 13.12 4.67
N GLY A 190 -17.98 14.32 4.55
CA GLY A 190 -17.55 15.16 5.67
C GLY A 190 -16.08 14.96 6.09
N CYS A 191 -15.21 14.34 5.27
CA CYS A 191 -13.80 14.14 5.59
C CYS A 191 -12.87 14.61 4.47
N ASP A 192 -12.15 15.70 4.70
CA ASP A 192 -11.22 16.27 3.71
C ASP A 192 -9.82 15.61 3.72
N LEU A 193 -9.57 14.57 4.49
CA LEU A 193 -8.23 13.97 4.65
C LEU A 193 -7.57 13.64 3.31
N LEU A 194 -8.24 12.89 2.45
CA LEU A 194 -7.70 12.48 1.14
C LEU A 194 -7.44 13.67 0.22
N LYS A 195 -8.33 14.67 0.27
CA LYS A 195 -8.18 15.92 -0.48
C LYS A 195 -6.94 16.68 -0.01
N ILE A 196 -6.76 16.84 1.29
CA ILE A 196 -5.61 17.55 1.88
C ILE A 196 -4.31 16.83 1.55
N ILE A 197 -4.26 15.48 1.63
CA ILE A 197 -3.09 14.71 1.22
C ILE A 197 -2.77 14.98 -0.26
N ARG A 198 -3.74 14.92 -1.15
CA ARG A 198 -3.54 15.17 -2.58
C ARG A 198 -3.07 16.61 -2.86
N GLU A 199 -3.67 17.60 -2.22
CA GLU A 199 -3.31 19.02 -2.39
C GLU A 199 -1.91 19.33 -1.83
N ARG A 200 -1.53 18.68 -0.72
CA ARG A 200 -0.20 18.87 -0.11
C ARG A 200 0.94 18.19 -0.87
N TYR A 201 0.62 17.08 -1.55
CA TYR A 201 1.59 16.28 -2.32
C TYR A 201 1.08 16.02 -3.75
N PRO A 202 0.94 17.08 -4.57
CA PRO A 202 0.32 16.97 -5.89
C PRO A 202 1.10 16.06 -6.84
N GLU A 203 2.42 15.94 -6.64
CA GLU A 203 3.32 15.13 -7.46
C GLU A 203 3.53 13.70 -6.93
N ALA A 204 3.03 13.39 -5.72
CA ALA A 204 3.18 12.07 -5.17
C ALA A 204 2.32 11.04 -5.94
N TYR A 205 2.91 9.86 -6.15
CA TYR A 205 2.22 8.73 -6.77
C TYR A 205 1.36 8.02 -5.73
N ILE A 206 0.08 8.37 -5.67
CA ILE A 206 -0.84 7.81 -4.68
C ILE A 206 -1.59 6.62 -5.28
N VAL A 207 -1.47 5.48 -4.63
CA VAL A 207 -2.17 4.23 -4.93
C VAL A 207 -3.14 3.93 -3.79
N GLY A 208 -4.43 3.83 -4.08
CA GLY A 208 -5.45 3.57 -3.06
C GLY A 208 -5.89 2.11 -3.04
N GLU A 209 -5.94 1.49 -1.87
CA GLU A 209 -6.55 0.19 -1.76
C GLU A 209 -8.08 0.32 -1.73
N ALA A 210 -8.72 -0.13 -2.81
CA ALA A 210 -10.18 -0.09 -2.97
C ALA A 210 -10.72 -1.39 -3.59
N ILE A 211 -10.16 -2.52 -3.15
CA ILE A 211 -10.51 -3.88 -3.62
C ILE A 211 -11.91 -4.25 -3.13
N ASN A 212 -12.63 -5.07 -3.91
CA ASN A 212 -13.96 -5.60 -3.57
C ASN A 212 -15.01 -4.51 -3.27
N LEU A 213 -14.89 -3.36 -3.90
CA LEU A 213 -16.06 -2.51 -4.07
C LEU A 213 -17.01 -3.24 -5.02
N SER A 214 -18.25 -3.52 -4.57
CA SER A 214 -19.24 -4.24 -5.36
C SER A 214 -19.53 -3.54 -6.69
N GLU A 215 -20.17 -4.23 -7.63
CA GLU A 215 -20.55 -3.65 -8.94
C GLU A 215 -21.34 -2.34 -8.85
N CYS A 216 -22.07 -2.13 -7.74
CA CYS A 216 -22.75 -0.87 -7.45
C CYS A 216 -21.78 0.31 -7.22
N ASP A 217 -20.48 0.07 -7.06
CA ASP A 217 -19.51 1.01 -6.55
C ASP A 217 -18.52 1.56 -7.57
N TYR A 218 -18.69 1.33 -8.88
CA TYR A 218 -17.87 2.02 -9.89
C TYR A 218 -17.91 3.54 -9.70
N LYS A 219 -19.07 4.10 -9.31
CA LYS A 219 -19.19 5.51 -8.96
C LYS A 219 -18.34 5.92 -7.76
N LEU A 220 -18.16 5.01 -6.81
CA LEU A 220 -17.30 5.25 -5.64
C LEU A 220 -15.82 5.16 -6.04
N LYS A 221 -15.43 4.21 -6.91
CA LYS A 221 -14.08 4.17 -7.48
C LYS A 221 -13.73 5.47 -8.21
N ASP A 222 -14.63 6.00 -9.03
CA ASP A 222 -14.43 7.28 -9.72
C ASP A 222 -14.25 8.47 -8.76
N LYS A 223 -14.89 8.43 -7.61
CA LYS A 223 -14.71 9.45 -6.57
C LYS A 223 -13.33 9.35 -5.92
N TYR A 224 -12.88 8.15 -5.54
CA TYR A 224 -11.53 7.94 -4.99
C TYR A 224 -10.43 8.26 -6.00
N ALA A 225 -10.64 7.99 -7.28
CA ALA A 225 -9.70 8.31 -8.35
C ALA A 225 -9.43 9.82 -8.55
N LYS A 226 -10.16 10.69 -7.85
CA LYS A 226 -9.84 12.12 -7.77
C LYS A 226 -8.67 12.40 -6.81
N TYR A 227 -8.45 11.51 -5.85
CA TYR A 227 -7.46 11.67 -4.78
C TYR A 227 -6.28 10.71 -4.90
N ALA A 228 -6.42 9.66 -5.72
CA ALA A 228 -5.37 8.71 -6.04
C ALA A 228 -5.03 8.73 -7.53
N ASN A 229 -3.78 8.43 -7.88
CA ASN A 229 -3.38 8.20 -9.28
C ASN A 229 -4.00 6.91 -9.78
N LEU A 230 -3.91 5.86 -8.97
CA LEU A 230 -4.44 4.53 -9.27
C LEU A 230 -5.18 3.96 -8.07
N LEU A 231 -6.12 3.05 -8.33
CA LEU A 231 -6.72 2.19 -7.31
C LEU A 231 -6.25 0.75 -7.55
N ILE A 232 -5.96 0.02 -6.48
CA ILE A 232 -5.59 -1.40 -6.57
C ILE A 232 -6.84 -2.22 -6.87
N ASP A 233 -6.74 -3.13 -7.86
CA ASP A 233 -7.79 -4.07 -8.22
C ASP A 233 -7.20 -5.40 -8.72
N MET A 234 -8.01 -6.45 -8.72
CA MET A 234 -7.61 -7.76 -9.22
C MET A 234 -7.44 -7.76 -10.74
N TYR A 235 -6.70 -8.73 -11.26
CA TYR A 235 -6.37 -8.85 -12.69
C TYR A 235 -7.58 -9.01 -13.61
N ASP A 236 -8.71 -9.45 -13.10
CA ASP A 236 -9.98 -9.62 -13.80
C ASP A 236 -10.96 -8.45 -13.63
N GLY A 237 -10.57 -7.42 -12.88
CA GLY A 237 -11.36 -6.22 -12.71
C GLY A 237 -11.51 -5.43 -14.03
N TYR A 238 -12.73 -5.00 -14.33
CA TYR A 238 -13.10 -4.32 -15.60
C TYR A 238 -13.26 -2.80 -15.48
N TRP A 239 -12.87 -2.23 -14.35
CA TRP A 239 -12.92 -0.79 -14.20
C TRP A 239 -11.85 -0.09 -15.07
N ASN A 240 -11.82 1.21 -15.12
CA ASN A 240 -10.96 2.01 -15.98
C ASN A 240 -9.47 1.65 -15.85
N LEU A 241 -8.90 0.98 -16.88
CA LEU A 241 -7.52 0.49 -16.91
C LEU A 241 -6.47 1.60 -16.71
N ASN A 242 -6.79 2.86 -17.07
CA ASN A 242 -5.88 3.99 -16.85
C ASN A 242 -5.86 4.48 -15.39
N LYS A 243 -6.77 3.97 -14.56
CA LYS A 243 -6.93 4.37 -13.16
C LYS A 243 -6.77 3.20 -12.19
N VAL A 244 -6.26 2.07 -12.66
CA VAL A 244 -6.09 0.86 -11.86
C VAL A 244 -4.65 0.38 -11.88
N MET A 245 -4.18 -0.10 -10.72
CA MET A 245 -3.01 -0.93 -10.58
C MET A 245 -3.48 -2.36 -10.34
N GLN A 246 -3.26 -3.22 -11.31
CA GLN A 246 -3.75 -4.60 -11.25
C GLN A 246 -2.71 -5.54 -10.64
N PHE A 247 -3.20 -6.56 -9.94
CA PHE A 247 -2.37 -7.63 -9.41
C PHE A 247 -2.98 -9.00 -9.75
N VAL A 248 -2.14 -10.00 -9.85
CA VAL A 248 -2.54 -11.41 -9.95
C VAL A 248 -2.73 -11.99 -8.56
N GLU A 249 -1.86 -11.59 -7.65
CA GLU A 249 -1.81 -12.04 -6.27
C GLU A 249 -1.39 -10.87 -5.37
N SER A 250 -1.92 -10.83 -4.15
CA SER A 250 -1.54 -9.89 -3.10
C SER A 250 -1.30 -10.64 -1.79
N HIS A 251 -0.79 -9.95 -0.79
CA HIS A 251 -0.65 -10.51 0.56
C HIS A 251 -1.99 -10.98 1.15
N ASP A 252 -3.09 -10.28 0.85
CA ASP A 252 -4.42 -10.70 1.31
C ASP A 252 -4.86 -11.99 0.63
N THR A 253 -4.74 -12.08 -0.69
CA THR A 253 -5.18 -13.26 -1.42
C THR A 253 -4.30 -14.47 -1.14
N TYR A 254 -3.03 -14.28 -0.83
CA TYR A 254 -2.09 -15.36 -0.54
C TYR A 254 -2.06 -15.74 0.95
N HIS A 255 -1.81 -14.78 1.85
CA HIS A 255 -1.64 -15.08 3.28
C HIS A 255 -2.96 -15.10 4.06
N THR A 256 -3.84 -14.12 3.84
CA THR A 256 -5.05 -13.94 4.65
C THR A 256 -6.18 -14.85 4.17
N PHE A 257 -6.58 -14.71 2.92
CA PHE A 257 -7.71 -15.45 2.36
C PHE A 257 -7.32 -16.79 1.73
N ARG A 258 -6.02 -16.98 1.46
CA ARG A 258 -5.46 -18.16 0.79
C ARG A 258 -6.13 -18.52 -0.55
N SER A 259 -6.76 -17.54 -1.17
CA SER A 259 -7.52 -17.74 -2.41
C SER A 259 -6.64 -17.88 -3.66
N THR A 260 -5.35 -17.58 -3.56
CA THR A 260 -4.38 -17.70 -4.67
C THR A 260 -3.27 -18.71 -4.39
N THR A 261 -3.26 -19.37 -3.24
CA THR A 261 -2.21 -20.35 -2.87
C THR A 261 -2.11 -21.54 -3.80
N TYR A 262 -3.17 -21.84 -4.56
CA TYR A 262 -3.20 -22.90 -5.55
C TYR A 262 -2.49 -22.55 -6.87
N LEU A 263 -2.21 -21.24 -7.11
CA LEU A 263 -1.54 -20.83 -8.33
C LEU A 263 -0.09 -21.27 -8.31
N SER A 264 0.32 -21.99 -9.34
CA SER A 264 1.71 -22.29 -9.62
C SER A 264 2.45 -21.01 -10.05
N ASP A 265 3.78 -21.05 -10.00
CA ASP A 265 4.61 -19.96 -10.49
C ASP A 265 4.36 -19.65 -11.97
N GLU A 266 4.16 -20.70 -12.78
CA GLU A 266 3.87 -20.57 -14.21
C GLU A 266 2.53 -19.89 -14.46
N GLU A 267 1.48 -20.27 -13.74
CA GLU A 267 0.15 -19.66 -13.85
C GLU A 267 0.17 -18.18 -13.42
N ARG A 268 0.94 -17.84 -12.36
CA ARG A 268 1.14 -16.45 -11.94
C ARG A 268 1.78 -15.65 -13.07
N LEU A 269 2.83 -16.18 -13.66
CA LEU A 269 3.58 -15.56 -14.73
C LEU A 269 2.72 -15.39 -15.99
N ASP A 270 1.93 -16.39 -16.38
CA ASP A 270 1.03 -16.28 -17.53
C ASP A 270 -0.04 -15.20 -17.34
N LYS A 271 -0.60 -15.10 -16.14
CA LYS A 271 -1.56 -14.03 -15.80
C LYS A 271 -0.88 -12.65 -15.78
N TRP A 272 0.35 -12.56 -15.27
CA TRP A 272 1.15 -11.33 -15.35
C TRP A 272 1.39 -10.88 -16.79
N LEU A 273 1.70 -11.83 -17.69
CA LEU A 273 1.80 -11.58 -19.12
C LEU A 273 0.54 -10.93 -19.70
N LEU A 274 -0.63 -11.37 -19.27
CA LEU A 274 -1.89 -10.78 -19.75
C LEU A 274 -2.03 -9.33 -19.31
N LEU A 275 -1.66 -8.99 -18.07
CA LEU A 275 -1.67 -7.62 -17.58
C LEU A 275 -0.72 -6.73 -18.38
N ALA A 276 0.48 -7.23 -18.65
CA ALA A 276 1.46 -6.52 -19.47
C ALA A 276 0.95 -6.25 -20.89
N LYS A 277 0.34 -7.24 -21.54
CA LYS A 277 -0.25 -7.11 -22.88
C LYS A 277 -1.39 -6.09 -22.94
N ARG A 278 -2.16 -5.94 -21.84
CA ARG A 278 -3.24 -4.95 -21.72
C ARG A 278 -2.72 -3.53 -21.53
N GLY A 279 -1.43 -3.35 -21.22
CA GLY A 279 -0.86 -2.06 -20.92
C GLY A 279 -1.21 -1.54 -19.52
N SER A 280 -1.58 -2.42 -18.60
CA SER A 280 -1.98 -2.03 -17.25
C SER A 280 -0.77 -1.71 -16.38
N ASN A 281 -0.92 -0.74 -15.46
CA ASN A 281 -0.03 -0.65 -14.31
C ASN A 281 -0.21 -1.91 -13.46
N ARG A 282 0.90 -2.51 -13.04
CA ARG A 282 0.92 -3.85 -12.46
C ARG A 282 1.69 -3.89 -11.16
N LEU A 283 1.15 -4.63 -10.20
CA LEU A 283 1.80 -4.92 -8.94
C LEU A 283 2.14 -6.40 -8.88
N TYR A 284 3.42 -6.73 -8.75
CA TYR A 284 3.89 -8.09 -8.54
C TYR A 284 4.22 -8.31 -7.07
N PHE A 285 3.52 -9.24 -6.43
CA PHE A 285 3.67 -9.55 -5.01
C PHE A 285 4.75 -10.60 -4.77
N THR A 286 5.68 -10.35 -3.85
CA THR A 286 6.66 -11.33 -3.39
C THR A 286 6.03 -12.24 -2.33
N ARG A 287 6.11 -13.55 -2.53
CA ARG A 287 5.57 -14.54 -1.57
C ARG A 287 6.46 -14.73 -0.35
N SER A 288 7.76 -14.49 -0.51
CA SER A 288 8.79 -14.63 0.50
C SER A 288 9.27 -13.29 1.00
N ASN A 289 9.72 -13.24 2.25
CA ASN A 289 10.39 -12.08 2.84
C ASN A 289 11.88 -11.98 2.43
N THR A 290 12.32 -12.82 1.50
CA THR A 290 13.59 -12.72 0.79
C THR A 290 13.33 -12.42 -0.70
N LEU A 291 14.34 -12.00 -1.43
CA LEU A 291 14.32 -11.88 -2.87
C LEU A 291 15.16 -12.96 -3.55
N ASP A 292 15.44 -14.05 -2.84
CA ASP A 292 16.18 -15.19 -3.39
C ASP A 292 15.33 -15.89 -4.47
N SER A 293 15.87 -15.97 -5.67
CA SER A 293 15.23 -16.64 -6.82
C SER A 293 14.95 -18.14 -6.58
N ASN A 294 15.54 -18.75 -5.56
CA ASN A 294 15.22 -20.13 -5.17
C ASN A 294 13.89 -20.23 -4.41
N GLU A 295 13.45 -19.16 -3.75
CA GLU A 295 12.21 -19.15 -3.00
C GLU A 295 11.00 -18.61 -3.82
N ASP A 296 11.22 -17.59 -4.65
CA ASP A 296 10.21 -17.10 -5.60
C ASP A 296 10.81 -16.99 -7.01
N LYS A 297 10.78 -18.09 -7.74
CA LYS A 297 11.44 -18.28 -9.04
C LYS A 297 10.91 -17.36 -10.15
N THR A 298 9.79 -16.69 -9.91
CA THR A 298 9.14 -15.88 -10.93
C THR A 298 9.52 -14.40 -10.89
N ILE A 299 10.02 -13.89 -9.75
CA ILE A 299 10.35 -12.47 -9.58
C ILE A 299 11.36 -11.97 -10.63
N PHE A 300 12.39 -12.77 -10.93
CA PHE A 300 13.47 -12.44 -11.84
C PHE A 300 13.58 -13.42 -13.02
N SER A 301 12.51 -14.14 -13.36
CA SER A 301 12.52 -15.08 -14.48
C SER A 301 12.77 -14.34 -15.81
N GLU A 302 13.43 -15.00 -16.77
CA GLU A 302 13.67 -14.44 -18.11
C GLU A 302 12.36 -13.99 -18.77
N ARG A 303 11.29 -14.75 -18.65
CA ARG A 303 9.96 -14.38 -19.17
C ARG A 303 9.43 -13.10 -18.53
N MET A 304 9.66 -12.87 -17.24
CA MET A 304 9.29 -11.64 -16.55
C MET A 304 10.10 -10.45 -17.09
N VAL A 305 11.40 -10.63 -17.26
CA VAL A 305 12.29 -9.63 -17.83
C VAL A 305 11.83 -9.24 -19.21
N ASP A 306 11.63 -10.20 -20.11
CA ASP A 306 11.20 -9.95 -21.49
C ASP A 306 9.88 -9.16 -21.57
N ILE A 307 8.93 -9.49 -20.69
CA ILE A 307 7.64 -8.80 -20.63
C ILE A 307 7.79 -7.37 -20.17
N ASN A 308 8.54 -7.14 -19.12
CA ASN A 308 8.71 -5.81 -18.56
C ASN A 308 9.51 -4.92 -19.52
N TRP A 309 10.53 -5.44 -20.19
CA TRP A 309 11.30 -4.70 -21.20
C TRP A 309 10.49 -4.40 -22.45
N SER A 310 9.68 -5.34 -22.95
CA SER A 310 8.85 -5.12 -24.14
C SER A 310 7.84 -3.97 -23.97
N ASN A 311 7.49 -3.63 -22.75
CA ASN A 311 6.59 -2.52 -22.44
C ASN A 311 7.30 -1.15 -22.44
N LYS A 312 8.62 -1.11 -22.15
CA LYS A 312 9.41 0.14 -22.16
C LYS A 312 9.70 0.67 -23.57
N THR A 313 9.63 -0.18 -24.58
CA THR A 313 9.87 0.19 -25.99
C THR A 313 8.63 0.70 -26.71
N ARG A 314 7.48 0.76 -26.06
CA ARG A 314 6.20 1.20 -26.63
C ARG A 314 5.74 2.59 -26.18
N GLY A 315 6.62 3.34 -25.51
CA GLY A 315 6.41 4.72 -25.10
C GLY A 315 7.01 5.72 -26.07
#